data_63edff28968436af64ce73043172cd09
#
_entry.id   63edff28968436af64ce73043172cd09
#
_cell.length_a   1.000
_cell.length_b   1.000
_cell.length_c   1.000
_cell.angle_alpha   90.00
_cell.angle_beta   90.00
_cell.angle_gamma   90.00
#
_symmetry.space_group_name_H-M   'P 1'
#
loop_
_entity.id
_entity.type
_entity.pdbx_description
1 polymer ?
#
loop_
_entity_poly.entity_id
_entity_poly.type
_entity_poly.pdbx_seq_one_letter_code
_entity_poly.pdbx_strand_id
1 'polypeptide(L)'
;YQPLSPGQGGRWIGVEVLMRWRHPREGLIRPDLFIPFAERSGLIVPMTRALMRQVGEDLGGHAGKLEPGFHIGFNISATHCHELALVDDCRELLAAFPPGHITLVLELTERELIESSEVTDRLFDELHALGVKIAIDDF
;
A
#
# COMPACT_ATOMS: atom_id res chain seq x y z
N TYR A 1 2.13 -1.06 -11.32
CA TYR A 1 2.45 0.30 -10.87
C TYR A 1 1.74 1.33 -11.74
N GLN A 2 1.12 2.31 -11.11
CA GLN A 2 0.55 3.44 -11.81
C GLN A 2 1.31 4.70 -11.38
N PRO A 3 1.95 5.40 -12.32
CA PRO A 3 2.76 6.57 -11.97
C PRO A 3 1.92 7.74 -11.50
N LEU A 4 2.47 8.49 -10.53
CA LEU A 4 1.91 9.74 -10.05
C LEU A 4 2.78 10.87 -10.59
N SER A 5 2.16 11.77 -11.33
CA SER A 5 2.83 12.88 -11.98
C SER A 5 2.44 14.20 -11.32
N PRO A 6 3.36 15.19 -11.24
CA PRO A 6 3.00 16.50 -10.70
C PRO A 6 2.15 17.35 -11.66
N GLY A 7 1.64 16.79 -12.73
CA GLY A 7 0.78 17.49 -13.68
C GLY A 7 1.49 18.38 -14.69
N GLN A 8 2.72 18.75 -14.45
CA GLN A 8 3.54 19.54 -15.37
C GLN A 8 4.97 19.01 -15.39
N GLY A 9 5.44 18.65 -16.57
CA GLY A 9 6.80 18.20 -16.77
C GLY A 9 7.01 16.76 -16.33
N GLY A 10 7.76 16.02 -17.00
CA GLY A 10 7.82 14.58 -17.06
C GLY A 10 8.42 13.78 -15.91
N ARG A 11 8.57 14.30 -14.69
CA ARG A 11 9.10 13.51 -13.58
C ARG A 11 7.99 12.91 -12.75
N TRP A 12 8.09 11.62 -12.47
CA TRP A 12 7.17 10.95 -11.55
C TRP A 12 7.55 11.30 -10.12
N ILE A 13 6.54 11.69 -9.33
CA ILE A 13 6.71 11.96 -7.89
C ILE A 13 6.39 10.73 -7.04
N GLY A 14 5.85 9.70 -7.65
CA GLY A 14 5.51 8.48 -6.96
C GLY A 14 4.81 7.48 -7.85
N VAL A 15 4.39 6.39 -7.25
CA VAL A 15 3.60 5.34 -7.90
C VAL A 15 2.48 4.91 -6.98
N GLU A 16 1.37 4.52 -7.56
CA GLU A 16 0.33 3.77 -6.87
C GLU A 16 0.52 2.30 -7.24
N VAL A 17 0.60 1.44 -6.23
CA VAL A 17 0.74 0.01 -6.43
C VAL A 17 -0.64 -0.61 -6.50
N LEU A 18 -0.96 -1.22 -7.61
CA LEU A 18 -2.26 -1.81 -7.86
C LEU A 18 -2.14 -3.32 -7.94
N MET A 19 -3.04 -4.00 -7.23
CA MET A 19 -3.06 -5.46 -7.22
C MET A 19 -3.63 -5.98 -8.52
N ARG A 20 -2.96 -6.99 -9.11
CA ARG A 20 -3.38 -7.65 -10.32
C ARG A 20 -3.31 -9.15 -10.14
N TRP A 21 -4.30 -9.85 -10.68
CA TRP A 21 -4.30 -11.30 -10.68
C TRP A 21 -4.29 -11.82 -12.10
N ARG A 22 -3.24 -12.56 -12.44
CA ARG A 22 -3.13 -13.20 -13.75
C ARG A 22 -3.40 -14.69 -13.58
N HIS A 23 -4.52 -15.13 -14.12
CA HIS A 23 -4.90 -16.53 -14.08
C HIS A 23 -4.33 -17.26 -15.30
N PRO A 24 -3.76 -18.49 -15.13
CA PRO A 24 -3.14 -19.20 -16.25
C PRO A 24 -4.06 -19.48 -17.43
N ARG A 25 -5.36 -19.62 -17.19
CA ARG A 25 -6.34 -19.92 -18.24
C ARG A 25 -7.16 -18.73 -18.70
N GLU A 26 -7.48 -17.83 -17.77
CA GLU A 26 -8.41 -16.74 -18.03
C GLU A 26 -7.73 -15.39 -18.22
N GLY A 27 -6.41 -15.34 -18.09
CA GLY A 27 -5.68 -14.09 -18.20
C GLY A 27 -5.86 -13.20 -16.99
N LEU A 28 -5.91 -11.89 -17.20
CA LEU A 28 -6.09 -10.94 -16.11
C LEU A 28 -7.51 -10.99 -15.56
N ILE A 29 -7.62 -11.23 -14.26
CA ILE A 29 -8.89 -11.17 -13.55
C ILE A 29 -9.11 -9.75 -13.07
N ARG A 30 -10.30 -9.22 -13.28
CA ARG A 30 -10.66 -7.86 -12.86
C ARG A 30 -10.64 -7.75 -11.33
N PRO A 31 -10.08 -6.66 -10.77
CA PRO A 31 -10.04 -6.48 -9.32
C PRO A 31 -11.42 -6.49 -8.66
N ASP A 32 -12.45 -5.95 -9.31
CA ASP A 32 -13.81 -5.95 -8.78
C ASP A 32 -14.40 -7.35 -8.64
N LEU A 33 -13.79 -8.36 -9.28
CA LEU A 33 -14.21 -9.76 -9.15
C LEU A 33 -13.47 -10.47 -8.02
N PHE A 34 -12.18 -10.21 -7.81
CA PHE A 34 -11.41 -10.99 -6.82
C PHE A 34 -11.17 -10.25 -5.49
N ILE A 35 -11.10 -8.92 -5.48
CA ILE A 35 -10.84 -8.17 -4.25
C ILE A 35 -11.91 -8.41 -3.19
N PRO A 36 -13.21 -8.35 -3.50
CA PRO A 36 -14.23 -8.62 -2.48
C PRO A 36 -14.12 -10.02 -1.89
N PHE A 37 -13.79 -11.02 -2.71
CA PHE A 37 -13.56 -12.38 -2.22
C PHE A 37 -12.33 -12.43 -1.31
N ALA A 38 -11.23 -11.80 -1.71
CA ALA A 38 -10.01 -11.77 -0.92
C ALA A 38 -10.22 -11.08 0.43
N GLU A 39 -11.03 -10.03 0.46
CA GLU A 39 -11.37 -9.35 1.71
C GLU A 39 -12.18 -10.24 2.63
N ARG A 40 -13.22 -10.90 2.11
CA ARG A 40 -14.09 -11.77 2.90
C ARG A 40 -13.35 -13.00 3.44
N SER A 41 -12.42 -13.54 2.67
CA SER A 41 -11.66 -14.73 3.07
C SER A 41 -10.45 -14.40 3.93
N GLY A 42 -10.09 -13.12 4.06
CA GLY A 42 -8.88 -12.70 4.76
C GLY A 42 -7.61 -12.80 3.93
N LEU A 43 -7.68 -13.32 2.71
CA LEU A 43 -6.52 -13.48 1.85
C LEU A 43 -5.92 -12.14 1.41
N ILE A 44 -6.69 -11.05 1.50
CA ILE A 44 -6.20 -9.74 1.12
C ILE A 44 -4.97 -9.32 1.95
N VAL A 45 -4.89 -9.75 3.20
CA VAL A 45 -3.77 -9.41 4.08
C VAL A 45 -2.47 -10.04 3.59
N PRO A 46 -2.36 -11.39 3.42
CA PRO A 46 -1.13 -11.98 2.90
C PRO A 46 -0.84 -11.58 1.45
N MET A 47 -1.87 -11.30 0.65
CA MET A 47 -1.67 -10.81 -0.72
C MET A 47 -1.01 -9.44 -0.74
N THR A 48 -1.48 -8.53 0.11
CA THR A 48 -0.89 -7.20 0.25
C THR A 48 0.54 -7.28 0.78
N ARG A 49 0.78 -8.17 1.74
CA ARG A 49 2.14 -8.40 2.26
C ARG A 49 3.10 -8.85 1.16
N ALA A 50 2.67 -9.80 0.34
CA ALA A 50 3.48 -10.28 -0.78
C ALA A 50 3.76 -9.14 -1.78
N LEU A 51 2.76 -8.31 -2.04
CA LEU A 51 2.91 -7.18 -2.94
C LEU A 51 3.90 -6.16 -2.38
N MET A 52 3.84 -5.85 -1.09
CA MET A 52 4.78 -4.95 -0.44
C MET A 52 6.22 -5.47 -0.52
N ARG A 53 6.42 -6.77 -0.31
CA ARG A 53 7.74 -7.38 -0.44
C ARG A 53 8.26 -7.28 -1.87
N GLN A 54 7.40 -7.51 -2.84
CA GLN A 54 7.77 -7.38 -4.24
C GLN A 54 8.20 -5.95 -4.58
N VAL A 55 7.47 -4.96 -4.08
CA VAL A 55 7.81 -3.55 -4.29
C VAL A 55 9.17 -3.22 -3.67
N GLY A 56 9.43 -3.70 -2.46
CA GLY A 56 10.72 -3.52 -1.81
C GLY A 56 11.86 -4.11 -2.63
N GLU A 57 11.66 -5.30 -3.20
CA GLU A 57 12.65 -5.94 -4.06
C GLU A 57 12.83 -5.20 -5.39
N ASP A 58 11.72 -4.80 -6.01
CA ASP A 58 11.76 -4.14 -7.32
C ASP A 58 12.37 -2.75 -7.26
N LEU A 59 11.99 -1.95 -6.27
CA LEU A 59 12.37 -0.54 -6.19
C LEU A 59 13.52 -0.26 -5.24
N GLY A 60 13.73 -1.12 -4.23
CA GLY A 60 14.76 -0.91 -3.23
C GLY A 60 16.17 -0.83 -3.82
N GLY A 61 16.44 -1.65 -4.83
CA GLY A 61 17.72 -1.63 -5.54
C GLY A 61 17.90 -0.44 -6.47
N HIS A 62 16.86 0.34 -6.69
CA HIS A 62 16.86 1.49 -7.58
C HIS A 62 16.59 2.80 -6.83
N ALA A 63 16.77 2.82 -5.52
CA ALA A 63 16.45 3.99 -4.70
C ALA A 63 17.17 5.25 -5.18
N GLY A 64 18.40 5.11 -5.69
CA GLY A 64 19.16 6.25 -6.21
C GLY A 64 18.56 6.90 -7.45
N LYS A 65 17.64 6.21 -8.13
CA LYS A 65 16.95 6.73 -9.31
C LYS A 65 15.62 7.39 -8.96
N LEU A 66 15.19 7.28 -7.70
CA LEU A 66 13.95 7.85 -7.23
C LEU A 66 14.25 9.19 -6.56
N GLU A 67 13.39 10.17 -6.81
CA GLU A 67 13.54 11.47 -6.15
C GLU A 67 13.32 11.31 -4.64
N PRO A 68 14.07 12.04 -3.78
CA PRO A 68 13.80 12.01 -2.34
C PRO A 68 12.35 12.38 -2.03
N GLY A 69 11.72 11.62 -1.14
CA GLY A 69 10.30 11.80 -0.83
C GLY A 69 9.37 11.11 -1.82
N PHE A 70 9.90 10.27 -2.70
CA PHE A 70 9.11 9.54 -3.67
C PHE A 70 7.94 8.81 -3.01
N HIS A 71 6.73 9.02 -3.51
CA HIS A 71 5.52 8.45 -2.92
C HIS A 71 5.26 7.04 -3.44
N ILE A 72 4.99 6.12 -2.53
CA ILE A 72 4.54 4.77 -2.87
C ILE A 72 3.22 4.55 -2.16
N GLY A 73 2.14 4.41 -2.94
CA GLY A 73 0.78 4.27 -2.40
C GLY A 73 0.24 2.86 -2.55
N PHE A 74 -0.39 2.37 -1.49
CA PHE A 74 -1.09 1.08 -1.47
C PHE A 74 -2.53 1.30 -1.04
N ASN A 75 -3.45 0.59 -1.68
CA ASN A 75 -4.81 0.51 -1.19
C ASN A 75 -4.89 -0.57 -0.11
N ILE A 76 -5.47 -0.23 1.02
CA ILE A 76 -5.72 -1.20 2.10
C ILE A 76 -7.21 -1.27 2.38
N SER A 77 -7.64 -2.39 2.96
CA SER A 77 -9.05 -2.63 3.25
C SER A 77 -9.31 -2.60 4.76
N ALA A 78 -10.59 -2.62 5.12
CA ALA A 78 -11.00 -2.69 6.53
C ALA A 78 -10.40 -3.90 7.25
N THR A 79 -10.18 -4.99 6.55
CA THR A 79 -9.56 -6.19 7.11
C THR A 79 -8.17 -5.90 7.67
N HIS A 80 -7.40 -5.04 6.99
CA HIS A 80 -6.06 -4.65 7.47
C HIS A 80 -6.12 -3.81 8.74
N CYS A 81 -7.22 -3.10 8.97
CA CYS A 81 -7.34 -2.20 10.12
C CYS A 81 -7.39 -2.92 11.46
N HIS A 82 -7.51 -4.24 11.45
CA HIS A 82 -7.49 -5.07 12.65
C HIS A 82 -6.20 -5.88 12.80
N GLU A 83 -5.22 -5.64 11.90
CA GLU A 83 -3.99 -6.43 11.83
C GLU A 83 -2.77 -5.57 12.15
N LEU A 84 -2.26 -5.68 13.38
CA LEU A 84 -1.02 -4.97 13.75
C LEU A 84 0.18 -5.43 12.93
N ALA A 85 0.09 -6.61 12.32
CA ALA A 85 1.13 -7.09 11.40
C ALA A 85 1.36 -6.15 10.22
N LEU A 86 0.39 -5.31 9.86
CA LEU A 86 0.56 -4.29 8.82
C LEU A 86 1.70 -3.33 9.17
N VAL A 87 1.87 -3.00 10.45
CA VAL A 87 2.96 -2.14 10.91
C VAL A 87 4.32 -2.77 10.57
N ASP A 88 4.45 -4.07 10.84
CA ASP A 88 5.69 -4.80 10.55
C ASP A 88 5.94 -4.88 9.04
N ASP A 89 4.89 -5.06 8.26
CA ASP A 89 5.00 -5.10 6.80
C ASP A 89 5.46 -3.74 6.25
N CYS A 90 4.93 -2.65 6.78
CA CYS A 90 5.36 -1.30 6.40
C CYS A 90 6.79 -1.03 6.83
N ARG A 91 7.17 -1.46 8.04
CA ARG A 91 8.55 -1.29 8.53
C ARG A 91 9.53 -2.04 7.64
N GLU A 92 9.20 -3.26 7.24
CA GLU A 92 10.04 -4.05 6.35
C GLU A 92 10.19 -3.39 4.98
N LEU A 93 9.10 -2.85 4.43
CA LEU A 93 9.14 -2.14 3.16
C LEU A 93 10.02 -0.89 3.25
N LEU A 94 9.84 -0.09 4.30
CA LEU A 94 10.64 1.12 4.49
C LEU A 94 12.12 0.80 4.67
N ALA A 95 12.44 -0.35 5.27
CA ALA A 95 13.82 -0.78 5.47
C ALA A 95 14.53 -1.14 4.15
N ALA A 96 13.80 -1.34 3.07
CA ALA A 96 14.38 -1.60 1.75
C ALA A 96 14.97 -0.34 1.10
N PHE A 97 14.74 0.84 1.69
CA PHE A 97 15.18 2.12 1.15
C PHE A 97 16.01 2.87 2.18
N PRO A 98 16.84 3.84 1.74
CA PRO A 98 17.52 4.73 2.69
C PRO A 98 16.50 5.47 3.57
N PRO A 99 16.84 5.76 4.85
CA PRO A 99 15.90 6.45 5.74
C PRO A 99 15.41 7.77 5.16
N GLY A 100 14.09 7.98 5.21
CA GLY A 100 13.46 9.20 4.72
C GLY A 100 13.43 9.36 3.22
N HIS A 101 13.87 8.36 2.46
CA HIS A 101 13.94 8.47 0.99
C HIS A 101 12.58 8.36 0.33
N ILE A 102 11.67 7.55 0.87
CA ILE A 102 10.33 7.39 0.31
C ILE A 102 9.25 7.82 1.30
N THR A 103 8.10 8.18 0.76
CA THR A 103 6.88 8.44 1.52
C THR A 103 5.91 7.31 1.23
N LEU A 104 5.64 6.48 2.22
CA LEU A 104 4.67 5.39 2.11
C LEU A 104 3.29 5.92 2.46
N VAL A 105 2.33 5.71 1.57
CA VAL A 105 0.95 6.17 1.73
C VAL A 105 0.02 4.97 1.69
N LEU A 106 -0.81 4.82 2.70
CA LEU A 106 -1.85 3.80 2.72
C LEU A 106 -3.20 4.48 2.48
N GLU A 107 -3.90 4.03 1.47
CA GLU A 107 -5.16 4.62 1.04
C GLU A 107 -6.34 3.78 1.54
N LEU A 108 -7.28 4.44 2.23
CA LEU A 108 -8.51 3.85 2.73
C LEU A 108 -9.70 4.55 2.13
N THR A 109 -10.80 3.84 1.95
CA THR A 109 -12.07 4.50 1.64
C THR A 109 -12.70 5.00 2.94
N GLU A 110 -13.54 6.02 2.85
CA GLU A 110 -14.26 6.55 4.01
C GLU A 110 -15.08 5.48 4.73
N ARG A 111 -15.62 4.51 3.99
CA ARG A 111 -16.41 3.43 4.55
C ARG A 111 -15.62 2.57 5.55
N GLU A 112 -14.33 2.42 5.33
CA GLU A 112 -13.47 1.57 6.15
C GLU A 112 -13.14 2.20 7.49
N LEU A 113 -13.36 3.50 7.64
CA LEU A 113 -13.09 4.22 8.87
C LEU A 113 -14.28 4.25 9.83
N ILE A 114 -15.46 3.80 9.39
CA ILE A 114 -16.69 3.85 10.20
C ILE A 114 -16.60 2.93 11.41
N GLU A 115 -15.87 1.83 11.29
CA GLU A 115 -15.68 0.88 12.40
C GLU A 115 -14.32 1.08 13.05
N SER A 116 -14.20 2.15 13.85
CA SER A 116 -12.98 2.34 14.62
C SER A 116 -13.00 1.47 15.88
N SER A 117 -11.84 0.95 16.26
CA SER A 117 -11.64 0.17 17.47
C SER A 117 -10.33 0.59 18.11
N GLU A 118 -10.06 0.13 19.33
CA GLU A 118 -8.78 0.40 20.00
C GLU A 118 -7.61 -0.14 19.18
N VAL A 119 -7.80 -1.29 18.54
CA VAL A 119 -6.78 -1.88 17.67
C VAL A 119 -6.51 -0.98 16.47
N THR A 120 -7.58 -0.45 15.85
CA THR A 120 -7.45 0.45 14.71
C THR A 120 -6.72 1.73 15.09
N ASP A 121 -7.09 2.34 16.23
CA ASP A 121 -6.44 3.56 16.71
C ASP A 121 -4.97 3.32 16.99
N ARG A 122 -4.64 2.22 17.63
CA ARG A 122 -3.27 1.83 17.91
C ARG A 122 -2.49 1.58 16.62
N LEU A 123 -3.11 0.92 15.64
CA LEU A 123 -2.51 0.67 14.34
C LEU A 123 -2.10 1.99 13.68
N PHE A 124 -3.02 2.95 13.65
CA PHE A 124 -2.76 4.24 13.02
C PHE A 124 -1.66 5.02 13.74
N ASP A 125 -1.66 4.98 15.08
CA ASP A 125 -0.61 5.63 15.87
C ASP A 125 0.77 5.04 15.57
N GLU A 126 0.87 3.72 15.48
CA GLU A 126 2.14 3.07 15.16
C GLU A 126 2.58 3.33 13.73
N LEU A 127 1.64 3.40 12.77
CA LEU A 127 1.96 3.76 11.40
C LEU A 127 2.47 5.20 11.29
N HIS A 128 1.83 6.12 12.01
CA HIS A 128 2.31 7.51 12.08
C HIS A 128 3.71 7.61 12.66
N ALA A 129 4.01 6.81 13.68
CA ALA A 129 5.35 6.78 14.29
C ALA A 129 6.42 6.33 13.30
N LEU A 130 6.06 5.50 12.31
CA LEU A 130 6.96 5.09 11.24
C LEU A 130 7.10 6.13 10.12
N GLY A 131 6.27 7.17 10.13
CA GLY A 131 6.22 8.15 9.06
C GLY A 131 5.29 7.78 7.91
N VAL A 132 4.50 6.72 8.08
CA VAL A 132 3.50 6.31 7.08
C VAL A 132 2.34 7.28 7.08
N LYS A 133 1.91 7.70 5.90
CA LYS A 133 0.75 8.59 5.75
C LYS A 133 -0.49 7.79 5.43
N ILE A 134 -1.62 8.21 5.99
CA ILE A 134 -2.91 7.63 5.72
C ILE A 134 -3.70 8.63 4.88
N ALA A 135 -4.13 8.19 3.72
CA ALA A 135 -4.98 8.99 2.84
C ALA A 135 -6.37 8.37 2.78
N ILE A 136 -7.38 9.22 2.74
CA ILE A 136 -8.77 8.78 2.66
C ILE A 136 -9.32 9.19 1.31
N ASP A 137 -9.73 8.17 0.53
CA ASP A 137 -10.31 8.42 -0.77
C ASP A 137 -11.81 8.66 -0.65
N ASP A 138 -12.30 9.62 -1.40
CA ASP A 138 -13.72 9.78 -1.64
C ASP A 138 -14.14 8.76 -2.70
N PHE A 139 -15.16 8.01 -2.42
CA PHE A 139 -15.69 7.07 -3.40
C PHE A 139 -16.80 7.69 -4.22
#